data_be9c8714f0d48602eda4ae3f67870237
#
_entry.id   be9c8714f0d48602eda4ae3f67870237
#
_cell.length_a   1.000
_cell.length_b   1.000
_cell.length_c   1.000
_cell.angle_alpha   90.00
_cell.angle_beta   90.00
_cell.angle_gamma   90.00
#
_symmetry.space_group_name_H-M   'P 1'
#
loop_
_entity.id
_entity.type
_entity.pdbx_description
1 polymer ?
#
loop_
_entity_poly.entity_id
_entity_poly.type
_entity_poly.pdbx_seq_one_letter_code
_entity_poly.pdbx_strand_id
1 'polypeptide(L)'
;MGGVCLCQTADKFRHYDELPFWEQPDEDEWSSVRGLNFSWGSVDARYARHQVPAVKAVKSLLLEGWRGERVFAQAVIWTKTAAEISFSLSDLSGRGGSIIPASSCEAGFVRYTKTEKLPVITDGCYHGYASEAAWQYDSTMVADCIDPFMEKDHMPSMSARAVWITVPVPSTDYVGDYRGHLDIFSGGRKAGSLTLTVRANRRILPPPSDWHYHLDLWQNVFSIARDYGVKPFSEEFYTIVRPYLQRLASAGQKAITAPILHAPWGENPGSAGNFLSLIAWVKRLNGEWEFDYTVFDRYIRFAMDCGIDGQISCYTLAPWSYSYRYFDVASGSYKNMVLRPESMDCERILTMFIKDFAAHLREKGWFEKAAIAFDERPLADMQHIISIIHSAEPGFKISQAGFEYMPEIDMSVYDYSLASYKDFPESRTEERRAEGKKSTYYICCPEIRPNRYVFSEPWESAYIAYNMAVRGADGFLCWAVFHWMGNPLLDARWSNYWSGELFMVYPGNRSSLRFERLIDGIQDYEKMRLFRETADAARTECLDAALAPFRETLKVKDRYNIENRSYVPGAIAKVKKILLEK
;
A
#
# COMPACT_ATOMS: atom_id res chain seq x y z
N MET A 1 30.47 -24.64 -4.12
CA MET A 1 30.46 -23.41 -4.95
C MET A 1 29.08 -22.75 -4.87
N GLY A 2 28.75 -22.07 -3.78
CA GLY A 2 27.43 -21.50 -3.54
C GLY A 2 27.43 -20.15 -2.83
N GLY A 3 28.58 -19.51 -2.65
CA GLY A 3 28.67 -18.30 -1.82
C GLY A 3 28.68 -16.96 -2.57
N VAL A 4 28.72 -16.96 -3.90
CA VAL A 4 28.88 -15.71 -4.69
C VAL A 4 27.53 -15.12 -5.14
N CYS A 5 26.43 -15.89 -5.11
CA CYS A 5 25.16 -15.49 -5.74
C CYS A 5 24.26 -14.59 -4.85
N LEU A 6 24.25 -14.80 -3.53
CA LEU A 6 23.33 -14.07 -2.62
C LEU A 6 23.57 -12.55 -2.55
N CYS A 7 24.83 -12.13 -2.62
CA CYS A 7 25.17 -10.70 -2.54
C CYS A 7 24.83 -9.95 -3.84
N GLN A 8 24.97 -10.59 -5.01
CA GLN A 8 24.69 -9.98 -6.30
C GLN A 8 23.19 -9.83 -6.57
N THR A 9 22.36 -10.76 -6.09
CA THR A 9 20.91 -10.72 -6.33
C THR A 9 20.23 -9.66 -5.46
N ALA A 10 20.65 -9.49 -4.21
CA ALA A 10 20.14 -8.44 -3.32
C ALA A 10 20.46 -7.02 -3.81
N ASP A 11 21.56 -6.85 -4.53
CA ASP A 11 22.02 -5.57 -5.07
C ASP A 11 21.40 -5.19 -6.45
N LYS A 12 20.63 -6.09 -7.07
CA LYS A 12 20.11 -5.90 -8.45
C LYS A 12 19.46 -4.55 -8.70
N PHE A 13 18.70 -4.03 -7.73
CA PHE A 13 17.99 -2.76 -7.85
C PHE A 13 18.63 -1.63 -7.03
N ARG A 14 19.85 -1.81 -6.50
CA ARG A 14 20.48 -0.80 -5.65
C ARG A 14 20.77 0.50 -6.40
N HIS A 15 21.19 0.39 -7.65
CA HIS A 15 21.51 1.53 -8.49
C HIS A 15 20.70 1.48 -9.79
N TYR A 16 20.20 2.63 -10.21
CA TYR A 16 19.58 2.83 -11.53
C TYR A 16 19.70 4.30 -11.93
N ASP A 17 19.68 4.57 -13.21
CA ASP A 17 19.61 5.92 -13.76
C ASP A 17 18.17 6.25 -14.14
N GLU A 18 17.72 7.47 -13.84
CA GLU A 18 16.42 7.97 -14.27
C GLU A 18 16.40 8.10 -15.80
N LEU A 19 15.20 8.00 -16.39
CA LEU A 19 15.05 8.32 -17.82
C LEU A 19 15.43 9.79 -18.06
N PRO A 20 16.00 10.09 -19.25
CA PRO A 20 16.23 11.47 -19.65
C PRO A 20 14.92 12.26 -19.66
N PHE A 21 14.97 13.49 -19.16
CA PHE A 21 13.83 14.38 -19.20
C PHE A 21 13.74 15.01 -20.59
N TRP A 22 12.55 15.02 -21.16
CA TRP A 22 12.26 15.71 -22.44
C TRP A 22 11.63 17.09 -22.21
N GLU A 23 11.11 17.35 -21.01
CA GLU A 23 10.58 18.65 -20.62
C GLU A 23 11.76 19.62 -20.43
N GLN A 24 11.65 20.81 -21.01
CA GLN A 24 12.67 21.85 -20.89
C GLN A 24 12.26 22.85 -19.80
N PRO A 25 13.22 23.36 -19.01
CA PRO A 25 12.94 24.42 -18.05
C PRO A 25 12.56 25.72 -18.75
N ASP A 26 11.64 26.47 -18.14
CA ASP A 26 11.35 27.85 -18.56
C ASP A 26 12.43 28.80 -18.03
N GLU A 27 13.24 29.38 -18.90
CA GLU A 27 14.34 30.26 -18.51
C GLU A 27 13.86 31.50 -17.76
N ASP A 28 12.67 32.02 -18.08
CA ASP A 28 12.11 33.21 -17.43
C ASP A 28 11.75 32.90 -15.96
N GLU A 29 11.16 31.73 -15.70
CA GLU A 29 10.88 31.27 -14.34
C GLU A 29 12.18 31.18 -13.52
N TRP A 30 13.27 30.67 -14.11
CA TRP A 30 14.56 30.50 -13.45
C TRP A 30 15.40 31.79 -13.42
N SER A 31 14.96 32.88 -14.06
CA SER A 31 15.76 34.14 -14.18
C SER A 31 16.08 34.75 -12.81
N SER A 32 15.20 34.60 -11.81
CA SER A 32 15.37 35.14 -10.44
C SER A 32 16.19 34.25 -9.53
N VAL A 33 16.40 32.97 -9.86
CA VAL A 33 17.13 32.02 -9.01
C VAL A 33 18.62 32.30 -9.01
N ARG A 34 19.23 32.37 -7.82
CA ARG A 34 20.69 32.57 -7.64
C ARG A 34 21.25 31.47 -6.76
N GLY A 35 22.33 30.84 -7.24
CA GLY A 35 23.03 29.77 -6.50
C GLY A 35 22.20 28.57 -6.17
N LEU A 36 22.66 27.80 -5.17
CA LEU A 36 21.95 26.65 -4.62
C LEU A 36 20.99 27.12 -3.54
N ASN A 37 19.73 26.73 -3.66
CA ASN A 37 18.66 27.02 -2.70
C ASN A 37 18.12 25.72 -2.10
N PHE A 38 17.61 25.80 -0.89
CA PHE A 38 16.92 24.69 -0.22
C PHE A 38 15.98 25.21 0.86
N SER A 39 14.89 24.49 1.08
CA SER A 39 13.83 24.84 2.02
C SER A 39 13.10 23.59 2.48
N TRP A 40 12.44 23.66 3.63
CA TRP A 40 11.35 22.74 3.92
C TRP A 40 10.19 23.02 2.98
N GLY A 41 9.59 21.96 2.47
CA GLY A 41 8.44 21.95 1.57
C GLY A 41 7.25 21.22 2.16
N SER A 42 6.19 21.07 1.38
CA SER A 42 4.99 20.32 1.77
C SER A 42 5.16 18.83 1.46
N VAL A 43 4.73 17.98 2.39
CA VAL A 43 4.63 16.52 2.16
C VAL A 43 3.51 16.16 1.18
N ASP A 44 2.62 17.11 0.87
CA ASP A 44 1.51 16.97 -0.06
C ASP A 44 1.83 17.47 -1.47
N ALA A 45 3.06 17.94 -1.70
CA ALA A 45 3.49 18.45 -3.00
C ALA A 45 4.46 17.49 -3.70
N ARG A 46 4.33 17.40 -5.02
CA ARG A 46 5.32 16.82 -5.92
C ARG A 46 6.10 17.94 -6.56
N TYR A 47 7.40 17.96 -6.39
CA TYR A 47 8.28 19.00 -6.96
C TYR A 47 8.79 18.53 -8.32
N ALA A 48 8.29 19.17 -9.39
CA ALA A 48 8.73 18.88 -10.74
C ALA A 48 10.19 19.26 -10.94
N ARG A 49 10.94 18.50 -11.74
CA ARG A 49 12.38 18.65 -11.88
C ARG A 49 12.78 20.01 -12.46
N HIS A 50 12.08 20.47 -13.47
CA HIS A 50 12.44 21.66 -14.25
C HIS A 50 11.59 22.90 -13.93
N GLN A 51 10.88 22.90 -12.79
CA GLN A 51 10.12 24.05 -12.30
C GLN A 51 10.77 24.61 -11.03
N VAL A 52 10.69 25.91 -10.85
CA VAL A 52 11.11 26.54 -9.59
C VAL A 52 10.12 26.13 -8.50
N PRO A 53 10.56 25.51 -7.39
CA PRO A 53 9.64 25.08 -6.36
C PRO A 53 8.81 26.23 -5.76
N ALA A 54 7.50 26.11 -5.80
CA ALA A 54 6.57 27.08 -5.19
C ALA A 54 6.57 26.96 -3.66
N VAL A 55 7.70 27.28 -3.03
CA VAL A 55 7.88 27.20 -1.57
C VAL A 55 8.27 28.54 -0.98
N LYS A 56 7.75 28.83 0.22
CA LYS A 56 8.34 29.90 1.04
C LYS A 56 9.68 29.40 1.59
N ALA A 57 10.67 30.30 1.71
CA ALA A 57 11.98 29.96 2.26
C ALA A 57 11.87 29.63 3.78
N VAL A 58 11.59 28.38 4.11
CA VAL A 58 11.43 27.88 5.48
C VAL A 58 12.69 27.08 5.84
N LYS A 59 13.46 27.58 6.83
CA LYS A 59 14.69 26.93 7.30
C LYS A 59 14.49 26.08 8.56
N SER A 60 13.37 26.24 9.26
CA SER A 60 13.06 25.50 10.48
C SER A 60 11.66 24.90 10.37
N LEU A 61 11.54 23.60 10.62
CA LEU A 61 10.28 22.85 10.62
C LEU A 61 10.04 22.26 12.01
N LEU A 62 8.81 22.41 12.50
CA LEU A 62 8.30 21.71 13.67
C LEU A 62 7.29 20.67 13.20
N LEU A 63 7.57 19.42 13.50
CA LEU A 63 6.61 18.31 13.41
C LEU A 63 6.15 17.95 14.82
N GLU A 64 4.89 17.64 14.96
CA GLU A 64 4.34 17.16 16.23
C GLU A 64 3.64 15.84 15.99
N GLY A 65 3.92 14.83 16.84
CA GLY A 65 3.36 13.49 16.72
C GLY A 65 3.13 12.84 18.08
N TRP A 66 2.23 11.86 18.12
CA TRP A 66 2.10 11.01 19.30
C TRP A 66 3.35 10.13 19.43
N ARG A 67 3.70 9.73 20.64
CA ARG A 67 4.78 8.76 20.86
C ARG A 67 4.40 7.43 20.20
N GLY A 68 5.33 6.80 19.50
CA GLY A 68 5.07 5.61 18.68
C GLY A 68 4.60 5.91 17.23
N GLU A 69 4.30 7.17 16.90
CA GLU A 69 3.92 7.61 15.55
C GLU A 69 5.16 7.79 14.65
N ARG A 70 4.99 7.71 13.35
CA ARG A 70 5.95 8.22 12.36
C ARG A 70 5.48 9.56 11.85
N VAL A 71 6.38 10.55 11.85
CA VAL A 71 6.13 11.87 11.28
C VAL A 71 6.99 12.10 10.04
N PHE A 72 6.51 12.91 9.13
CA PHE A 72 7.05 13.03 7.79
C PHE A 72 7.46 14.46 7.48
N ALA A 73 8.59 14.63 6.82
CA ALA A 73 9.06 15.90 6.30
C ALA A 73 9.53 15.74 4.85
N GLN A 74 9.41 16.81 4.07
CA GLN A 74 9.99 16.90 2.75
C GLN A 74 10.80 18.19 2.63
N ALA A 75 12.07 18.08 2.27
CA ALA A 75 12.91 19.21 1.87
C ALA A 75 12.98 19.27 0.34
N VAL A 76 13.15 20.46 -0.20
CA VAL A 76 13.40 20.65 -1.63
C VAL A 76 14.65 21.48 -1.84
N ILE A 77 15.47 21.08 -2.80
CA ILE A 77 16.74 21.69 -3.21
C ILE A 77 16.58 22.08 -4.67
N TRP A 78 16.98 23.29 -5.04
CA TRP A 78 16.91 23.75 -6.43
C TRP A 78 18.06 24.68 -6.78
N THR A 79 18.45 24.67 -8.05
CA THR A 79 19.60 25.45 -8.54
C THR A 79 19.44 25.85 -9.99
N LYS A 80 19.91 27.07 -10.34
CA LYS A 80 19.99 27.50 -11.74
C LYS A 80 21.20 26.91 -12.47
N THR A 81 22.27 26.59 -11.75
CA THR A 81 23.53 26.04 -12.31
C THR A 81 23.67 24.58 -11.89
N ALA A 82 24.26 23.75 -12.75
CA ALA A 82 24.50 22.37 -12.43
C ALA A 82 25.28 22.20 -11.11
N ALA A 83 24.89 21.22 -10.28
CA ALA A 83 25.51 20.99 -8.99
C ALA A 83 25.44 19.50 -8.60
N GLU A 84 26.53 18.96 -8.05
CA GLU A 84 26.47 17.71 -7.30
C GLU A 84 25.96 18.02 -5.89
N ILE A 85 24.88 17.36 -5.47
CA ILE A 85 24.30 17.52 -4.13
C ILE A 85 24.31 16.21 -3.37
N SER A 86 24.45 16.29 -2.05
CA SER A 86 24.19 15.23 -1.10
C SER A 86 23.58 15.82 0.17
N PHE A 87 23.10 14.95 1.04
CA PHE A 87 22.56 15.38 2.34
C PHE A 87 23.00 14.44 3.48
N SER A 88 22.89 14.93 4.71
CA SER A 88 23.08 14.12 5.92
C SER A 88 22.09 14.57 6.99
N LEU A 89 21.38 13.61 7.58
CA LEU A 89 20.51 13.85 8.73
C LEU A 89 21.32 13.64 10.02
N SER A 90 21.26 14.63 10.94
CA SER A 90 21.86 14.47 12.26
C SER A 90 20.92 13.68 13.18
N ASP A 91 21.46 13.15 14.27
CA ASP A 91 20.63 12.75 15.41
C ASP A 91 19.76 13.92 15.86
N LEU A 92 18.53 13.64 16.32
CA LEU A 92 17.67 14.64 16.93
C LEU A 92 17.76 14.49 18.46
N SER A 93 18.28 15.50 19.11
CA SER A 93 18.54 15.51 20.56
C SER A 93 17.40 16.17 21.33
N GLY A 94 16.94 15.50 22.38
CA GLY A 94 15.98 15.99 23.36
C GLY A 94 16.67 16.32 24.71
N ARG A 95 15.88 16.73 25.68
CA ARG A 95 16.38 16.99 27.05
C ARG A 95 16.69 15.67 27.77
N GLY A 96 17.57 15.74 28.76
CA GLY A 96 17.89 14.59 29.60
C GLY A 96 18.62 13.44 28.88
N GLY A 97 19.26 13.71 27.74
CA GLY A 97 19.97 12.70 26.97
C GLY A 97 19.06 11.86 26.04
N SER A 98 17.78 12.22 25.91
CA SER A 98 16.88 11.56 24.96
C SER A 98 17.32 11.86 23.51
N ILE A 99 17.36 10.85 22.66
CA ILE A 99 17.83 10.95 21.28
C ILE A 99 16.90 10.15 20.35
N ILE A 100 16.63 10.69 19.17
CA ILE A 100 16.18 9.93 18.02
C ILE A 100 17.41 9.77 17.11
N PRO A 101 18.01 8.59 17.01
CA PRO A 101 19.16 8.38 16.15
C PRO A 101 18.81 8.60 14.68
N ALA A 102 19.69 9.25 13.92
CA ALA A 102 19.53 9.39 12.47
C ALA A 102 19.39 8.03 11.77
N SER A 103 20.06 7.00 12.29
CA SER A 103 19.97 5.63 11.79
C SER A 103 18.61 4.95 11.98
N SER A 104 17.74 5.50 12.84
CA SER A 104 16.36 5.03 13.01
C SER A 104 15.38 5.74 12.05
N CYS A 105 15.83 6.80 11.39
CA CYS A 105 15.05 7.54 10.40
C CYS A 105 15.26 6.96 9.01
N GLU A 106 14.23 6.99 8.17
CA GLU A 106 14.39 6.75 6.73
C GLU A 106 14.52 8.11 6.03
N ALA A 107 15.58 8.28 5.23
CA ALA A 107 15.77 9.48 4.41
C ALA A 107 16.26 9.10 3.02
N GLY A 108 15.73 9.75 1.99
CA GLY A 108 16.11 9.44 0.62
C GLY A 108 15.73 10.55 -0.36
N PHE A 109 16.48 10.65 -1.45
CA PHE A 109 16.08 11.49 -2.56
C PHE A 109 14.78 10.97 -3.17
N VAL A 110 13.88 11.87 -3.51
CA VAL A 110 12.66 11.51 -4.25
C VAL A 110 12.98 11.48 -5.73
N ARG A 111 12.93 10.29 -6.33
CA ARG A 111 13.26 10.04 -7.72
C ARG A 111 12.04 10.14 -8.62
N TYR A 112 12.30 10.39 -9.90
CA TYR A 112 11.26 10.56 -10.91
C TYR A 112 11.04 9.27 -11.68
N THR A 113 9.78 8.98 -11.99
CA THR A 113 9.38 7.92 -12.90
C THR A 113 8.42 8.46 -13.94
N LYS A 114 8.43 7.86 -15.12
CA LYS A 114 7.51 8.20 -16.20
C LYS A 114 6.12 7.68 -15.90
N THR A 115 5.13 8.54 -16.10
CA THR A 115 3.70 8.21 -15.91
C THR A 115 2.88 8.86 -17.01
N GLU A 116 1.64 8.46 -17.20
CA GLU A 116 0.68 9.19 -18.00
C GLU A 116 0.38 10.55 -17.38
N LYS A 117 0.16 11.51 -18.23
CA LYS A 117 -0.38 12.81 -17.84
C LYS A 117 -1.89 12.64 -17.69
N LEU A 118 -2.41 12.97 -16.50
CA LEU A 118 -3.85 12.83 -16.24
C LEU A 118 -4.63 13.59 -17.33
N PRO A 119 -5.46 12.91 -18.14
CA PRO A 119 -6.27 13.60 -19.13
C PRO A 119 -7.24 14.54 -18.41
N VAL A 120 -7.45 15.72 -18.99
CA VAL A 120 -8.53 16.62 -18.55
C VAL A 120 -9.83 15.93 -18.95
N ILE A 121 -10.52 15.33 -18.01
CA ILE A 121 -11.79 14.64 -18.25
C ILE A 121 -12.88 15.69 -18.24
N THR A 122 -13.42 15.97 -19.41
CA THR A 122 -14.44 17.00 -19.61
C THR A 122 -15.87 16.51 -19.37
N ASP A 123 -16.08 15.19 -19.25
CA ASP A 123 -17.42 14.59 -19.18
C ASP A 123 -17.72 13.86 -17.87
N GLY A 124 -16.83 13.90 -16.89
CA GLY A 124 -17.07 13.35 -15.55
C GLY A 124 -17.18 11.81 -15.45
N CYS A 125 -17.07 11.10 -16.56
CA CYS A 125 -17.21 9.65 -16.62
C CYS A 125 -15.89 9.01 -17.02
N TYR A 126 -15.09 8.61 -16.02
CA TYR A 126 -13.98 7.70 -16.23
C TYR A 126 -14.49 6.26 -16.12
N HIS A 127 -14.65 5.58 -17.25
CA HIS A 127 -14.99 4.17 -17.27
C HIS A 127 -13.71 3.35 -17.17
N GLY A 128 -13.51 2.71 -16.02
CA GLY A 128 -12.39 1.93 -15.61
C GLY A 128 -11.82 0.98 -16.64
N TYR A 129 -10.57 0.89 -16.74
CA TYR A 129 -9.60 0.50 -17.75
C TYR A 129 -9.38 1.68 -18.69
N ALA A 130 -8.15 2.11 -18.81
CA ALA A 130 -7.79 2.93 -19.94
C ALA A 130 -8.35 2.22 -21.18
N SER A 131 -9.32 2.81 -21.86
CA SER A 131 -9.90 2.24 -23.10
C SER A 131 -8.81 2.04 -24.16
N GLU A 132 -7.66 2.64 -23.90
CA GLU A 132 -6.43 2.59 -24.67
C GLU A 132 -5.26 2.27 -23.72
N ALA A 133 -4.21 1.66 -24.25
CA ALA A 133 -3.02 1.36 -23.47
C ALA A 133 -2.38 2.64 -22.89
N ALA A 134 -1.84 2.57 -21.67
CA ALA A 134 -1.29 3.74 -20.96
C ALA A 134 -0.25 4.54 -21.77
N TRP A 135 0.46 3.90 -22.69
CA TRP A 135 1.42 4.56 -23.60
C TRP A 135 0.82 5.37 -24.73
N GLN A 136 -0.50 5.31 -24.95
CA GLN A 136 -1.21 6.14 -25.93
C GLN A 136 -1.54 7.52 -25.39
N TYR A 137 -1.44 7.72 -24.06
CA TYR A 137 -1.62 9.01 -23.42
C TYR A 137 -0.29 9.80 -23.41
N ASP A 138 -0.41 11.12 -23.39
CA ASP A 138 0.73 12.00 -23.07
C ASP A 138 1.39 11.53 -21.78
N SER A 139 2.68 11.71 -21.69
CA SER A 139 3.44 11.29 -20.53
C SER A 139 4.21 12.44 -19.89
N THR A 140 4.48 12.30 -18.62
CA THR A 140 5.28 13.24 -17.83
C THR A 140 6.16 12.48 -16.85
N MET A 141 7.17 13.16 -16.30
CA MET A 141 8.02 12.63 -15.24
C MET A 141 7.53 13.14 -13.88
N VAL A 142 7.25 12.22 -12.97
CA VAL A 142 6.68 12.55 -11.66
C VAL A 142 7.58 12.05 -10.53
N ALA A 143 7.83 12.91 -9.54
CA ALA A 143 8.54 12.57 -8.31
C ALA A 143 7.65 11.64 -7.44
N ASP A 144 8.07 10.38 -7.19
CA ASP A 144 7.30 9.44 -6.38
C ASP A 144 8.16 8.46 -5.57
N CYS A 145 9.21 7.91 -6.15
CA CYS A 145 10.05 6.88 -5.54
C CYS A 145 11.02 7.49 -4.53
N ILE A 146 10.96 7.08 -3.27
CA ILE A 146 11.92 7.48 -2.22
C ILE A 146 13.10 6.51 -2.26
N ASP A 147 14.27 7.01 -2.66
CA ASP A 147 15.47 6.21 -2.86
C ASP A 147 16.52 6.45 -1.75
N PRO A 148 16.62 5.55 -0.76
CA PRO A 148 17.62 5.66 0.30
C PRO A 148 19.04 5.25 -0.15
N PHE A 149 19.19 4.67 -1.35
CA PHE A 149 20.48 4.19 -1.86
C PHE A 149 21.21 5.24 -2.70
N MET A 150 20.53 6.29 -3.09
CA MET A 150 21.12 7.39 -3.82
C MET A 150 21.85 8.33 -2.87
N GLU A 151 23.18 8.20 -2.79
CA GLU A 151 24.01 9.02 -1.88
C GLU A 151 24.20 10.46 -2.39
N LYS A 152 24.22 10.62 -3.71
CA LYS A 152 24.45 11.91 -4.40
C LYS A 152 23.55 12.05 -5.62
N ASP A 153 23.15 13.27 -5.93
CA ASP A 153 22.48 13.63 -7.19
C ASP A 153 23.30 14.65 -7.97
N HIS A 154 23.50 14.36 -9.26
CA HIS A 154 24.08 15.30 -10.21
C HIS A 154 22.95 16.11 -10.85
N MET A 155 22.51 17.15 -10.15
CA MET A 155 21.46 18.04 -10.63
C MET A 155 21.92 18.81 -11.87
N PRO A 156 21.20 18.76 -13.00
CA PRO A 156 21.47 19.64 -14.13
C PRO A 156 21.14 21.10 -13.78
N SER A 157 21.51 22.03 -14.66
CA SER A 157 21.08 23.43 -14.55
C SER A 157 19.53 23.51 -14.57
N MET A 158 19.00 24.51 -13.87
CA MET A 158 17.55 24.79 -13.80
C MET A 158 16.75 23.55 -13.38
N SER A 159 17.11 23.02 -12.21
CA SER A 159 16.46 21.81 -11.69
C SER A 159 16.22 21.84 -10.19
N ALA A 160 15.27 21.03 -9.76
CA ALA A 160 14.90 20.79 -8.38
C ALA A 160 14.97 19.31 -8.04
N ARG A 161 15.21 19.00 -6.75
CA ARG A 161 15.19 17.64 -6.19
C ARG A 161 14.62 17.68 -4.78
N ALA A 162 13.70 16.79 -4.48
CA ALA A 162 13.18 16.64 -3.12
C ALA A 162 13.97 15.57 -2.34
N VAL A 163 13.97 15.72 -1.02
CA VAL A 163 14.44 14.73 -0.04
C VAL A 163 13.29 14.45 0.90
N TRP A 164 12.89 13.20 1.01
CA TRP A 164 11.88 12.74 1.96
C TRP A 164 12.55 12.24 3.23
N ILE A 165 11.90 12.49 4.39
CA ILE A 165 12.38 12.06 5.69
C ILE A 165 11.21 11.52 6.48
N THR A 166 11.34 10.28 6.99
CA THR A 166 10.41 9.65 7.92
C THR A 166 11.11 9.51 9.27
N VAL A 167 10.53 10.10 10.33
CA VAL A 167 11.08 10.09 11.68
C VAL A 167 10.16 9.31 12.62
N PRO A 168 10.60 8.21 13.23
CA PRO A 168 9.85 7.54 14.27
C PRO A 168 9.88 8.37 15.56
N VAL A 169 8.72 8.72 16.10
CA VAL A 169 8.61 9.36 17.41
C VAL A 169 8.75 8.28 18.48
N PRO A 170 9.77 8.33 19.36
CA PRO A 170 9.97 7.27 20.34
C PRO A 170 8.76 7.10 21.27
N SER A 171 8.43 5.86 21.63
CA SER A 171 7.38 5.52 22.60
C SER A 171 7.84 5.64 24.06
N THR A 172 9.03 6.20 24.32
CA THR A 172 9.61 6.44 25.65
C THR A 172 8.80 7.45 26.46
N ASP A 173 9.06 7.55 27.76
CA ASP A 173 8.37 8.50 28.66
C ASP A 173 8.71 9.98 28.41
N TYR A 174 9.71 10.27 27.58
CA TYR A 174 10.06 11.64 27.28
C TYR A 174 9.00 12.32 26.41
N VAL A 175 8.45 13.41 26.92
CA VAL A 175 7.53 14.31 26.22
C VAL A 175 8.24 15.64 26.00
N GLY A 176 8.35 16.08 24.75
CA GLY A 176 9.04 17.33 24.42
C GLY A 176 9.70 17.32 23.05
N ASP A 177 10.56 18.29 22.85
CA ASP A 177 11.17 18.54 21.56
C ASP A 177 12.50 17.78 21.40
N TYR A 178 12.61 17.03 20.30
CA TYR A 178 13.86 16.51 19.76
C TYR A 178 14.29 17.41 18.61
N ARG A 179 15.52 17.91 18.64
CA ARG A 179 16.01 18.88 17.66
C ARG A 179 17.27 18.39 16.96
N GLY A 180 17.26 18.44 15.64
CA GLY A 180 18.38 18.10 14.76
C GLY A 180 18.33 18.93 13.49
N HIS A 181 19.07 18.51 12.49
CA HIS A 181 19.15 19.22 11.22
C HIS A 181 19.44 18.27 10.05
N LEU A 182 18.98 18.70 8.88
CA LEU A 182 19.35 18.15 7.59
C LEU A 182 20.42 19.06 6.98
N ASP A 183 21.63 18.54 6.88
CA ASP A 183 22.75 19.23 6.23
C ASP A 183 22.72 18.98 4.73
N ILE A 184 22.84 20.04 3.95
CA ILE A 184 22.92 19.98 2.50
C ILE A 184 24.34 20.30 2.05
N PHE A 185 24.87 19.48 1.17
CA PHE A 185 26.22 19.61 0.62
C PHE A 185 26.15 19.86 -0.89
N SER A 186 27.13 20.62 -1.41
CA SER A 186 27.34 20.83 -2.84
C SER A 186 28.81 20.64 -3.15
N GLY A 187 29.15 19.75 -4.09
CA GLY A 187 30.53 19.41 -4.42
C GLY A 187 31.34 18.97 -3.19
N GLY A 188 30.73 18.22 -2.28
CA GLY A 188 31.33 17.74 -1.04
C GLY A 188 31.50 18.79 0.07
N ARG A 189 31.10 20.05 -0.15
CA ARG A 189 31.16 21.12 0.85
C ARG A 189 29.77 21.42 1.40
N LYS A 190 29.68 21.64 2.72
CA LYS A 190 28.43 22.03 3.35
C LYS A 190 27.92 23.37 2.80
N ALA A 191 26.76 23.34 2.15
CA ALA A 191 26.08 24.53 1.61
C ALA A 191 25.19 25.20 2.67
N GLY A 192 24.68 24.43 3.64
CA GLY A 192 23.88 24.91 4.76
C GLY A 192 23.07 23.80 5.43
N SER A 193 22.15 24.22 6.30
CA SER A 193 21.33 23.30 7.08
C SER A 193 19.87 23.74 7.13
N LEU A 194 18.98 22.76 7.28
CA LEU A 194 17.58 22.93 7.62
C LEU A 194 17.35 22.36 9.03
N THR A 195 16.78 23.14 9.95
CA THR A 195 16.49 22.68 11.31
C THR A 195 15.21 21.86 11.33
N LEU A 196 15.26 20.68 11.93
CA LEU A 196 14.12 19.81 12.17
C LEU A 196 13.89 19.70 13.68
N THR A 197 12.68 19.99 14.12
CA THR A 197 12.23 19.74 15.49
C THR A 197 11.07 18.76 15.44
N VAL A 198 11.16 17.66 16.19
CA VAL A 198 10.08 16.70 16.38
C VAL A 198 9.61 16.79 17.82
N ARG A 199 8.35 17.14 18.01
CA ARG A 199 7.71 17.22 19.32
C ARG A 199 6.96 15.94 19.62
N ALA A 200 7.41 15.19 20.61
CA ALA A 200 6.70 14.04 21.14
C ALA A 200 5.56 14.48 22.05
N ASN A 201 4.33 14.13 21.71
CA ASN A 201 3.12 14.40 22.47
C ASN A 201 2.98 13.44 23.67
N ARG A 202 2.10 13.76 24.62
CA ARG A 202 1.82 12.89 25.78
C ARG A 202 1.13 11.60 25.42
N ARG A 203 0.33 11.61 24.33
CA ARG A 203 -0.41 10.44 23.86
C ARG A 203 0.52 9.44 23.22
N ILE A 204 0.11 8.17 23.24
CA ILE A 204 0.85 7.06 22.63
C ILE A 204 -0.01 6.46 21.55
N LEU A 205 0.55 6.31 20.36
CA LEU A 205 0.00 5.46 19.30
C LEU A 205 0.57 4.05 19.53
N PRO A 206 -0.27 3.01 19.66
CA PRO A 206 0.21 1.65 19.80
C PRO A 206 0.98 1.19 18.55
N PRO A 207 1.76 0.11 18.63
CA PRO A 207 2.49 -0.41 17.48
C PRO A 207 1.52 -0.85 16.36
N PRO A 208 1.96 -0.87 15.10
CA PRO A 208 1.12 -1.23 13.95
C PRO A 208 0.42 -2.60 14.05
N SER A 209 1.01 -3.57 14.78
CA SER A 209 0.36 -4.85 15.09
C SER A 209 -0.99 -4.69 15.79
N ASP A 210 -1.11 -3.67 16.65
CA ASP A 210 -2.25 -3.44 17.52
C ASP A 210 -3.27 -2.45 16.93
N TRP A 211 -3.02 -1.93 15.73
CA TRP A 211 -3.96 -1.05 15.04
C TRP A 211 -5.23 -1.82 14.65
N HIS A 212 -6.35 -1.14 14.75
CA HIS A 212 -7.66 -1.70 14.37
C HIS A 212 -7.93 -1.57 12.87
N TYR A 213 -7.28 -0.62 12.21
CA TYR A 213 -7.43 -0.43 10.77
C TYR A 213 -7.08 -1.71 10.02
N HIS A 214 -8.06 -2.30 9.34
CA HIS A 214 -7.88 -3.52 8.56
C HIS A 214 -7.26 -3.19 7.19
N LEU A 215 -5.94 -3.15 7.16
CA LEU A 215 -5.20 -2.96 5.92
C LEU A 215 -4.97 -4.30 5.24
N ASP A 216 -5.51 -4.45 4.02
CA ASP A 216 -5.31 -5.61 3.16
C ASP A 216 -4.74 -5.20 1.80
N LEU A 217 -3.44 -5.01 1.75
CA LEU A 217 -2.70 -4.79 0.51
C LEU A 217 -2.31 -6.16 -0.05
N TRP A 218 -2.84 -6.55 -1.22
CA TRP A 218 -2.56 -7.86 -1.80
C TRP A 218 -1.10 -7.97 -2.26
N GLN A 219 -0.42 -9.02 -1.78
CA GLN A 219 1.01 -9.22 -1.99
C GLN A 219 1.27 -10.14 -3.19
N ASN A 220 1.73 -9.59 -4.33
CA ASN A 220 2.28 -10.40 -5.40
C ASN A 220 3.78 -10.64 -5.22
N VAL A 221 4.14 -11.53 -4.31
CA VAL A 221 5.55 -11.88 -4.05
C VAL A 221 6.22 -12.61 -5.21
N PHE A 222 5.42 -13.13 -6.15
CA PHE A 222 5.94 -13.78 -7.37
C PHE A 222 6.52 -12.77 -8.36
N SER A 223 6.02 -11.53 -8.38
CA SER A 223 6.67 -10.43 -9.12
C SER A 223 8.06 -10.14 -8.56
N ILE A 224 8.22 -10.15 -7.23
CA ILE A 224 9.53 -10.00 -6.59
C ILE A 224 10.46 -11.14 -7.05
N ALA A 225 10.00 -12.40 -6.95
CA ALA A 225 10.79 -13.55 -7.38
C ALA A 225 11.25 -13.45 -8.84
N ARG A 226 10.31 -13.09 -9.74
CA ARG A 226 10.60 -12.91 -11.17
C ARG A 226 11.63 -11.82 -11.40
N ASP A 227 11.43 -10.64 -10.80
CA ASP A 227 12.24 -9.48 -11.08
C ASP A 227 13.64 -9.60 -10.47
N TYR A 228 13.77 -10.29 -9.35
CA TYR A 228 15.09 -10.65 -8.80
C TYR A 228 15.71 -11.88 -9.49
N GLY A 229 14.94 -12.65 -10.26
CA GLY A 229 15.43 -13.85 -10.95
C GLY A 229 15.66 -15.03 -10.00
N VAL A 230 14.90 -15.10 -8.91
CA VAL A 230 15.04 -16.19 -7.91
C VAL A 230 13.89 -17.18 -8.01
N LYS A 231 14.16 -18.43 -7.66
CA LYS A 231 13.13 -19.47 -7.64
C LYS A 231 12.17 -19.20 -6.48
N PRO A 232 10.85 -19.11 -6.73
CA PRO A 232 9.86 -18.99 -5.67
C PRO A 232 10.04 -20.06 -4.58
N PHE A 233 9.90 -19.65 -3.33
CA PHE A 233 10.01 -20.47 -2.12
C PHE A 233 11.40 -21.09 -1.84
N SER A 234 12.46 -20.64 -2.53
CA SER A 234 13.85 -20.94 -2.15
C SER A 234 14.28 -20.10 -0.93
N GLU A 235 15.39 -20.44 -0.28
CA GLU A 235 15.95 -19.65 0.83
C GLU A 235 16.26 -18.22 0.40
N GLU A 236 16.75 -18.05 -0.82
CA GLU A 236 17.04 -16.75 -1.41
C GLU A 236 15.76 -15.92 -1.60
N PHE A 237 14.68 -16.56 -2.07
CA PHE A 237 13.37 -15.92 -2.15
C PHE A 237 12.92 -15.37 -0.79
N TYR A 238 12.97 -16.16 0.27
CA TYR A 238 12.57 -15.72 1.61
C TYR A 238 13.46 -14.58 2.13
N THR A 239 14.74 -14.62 1.82
CA THR A 239 15.68 -13.54 2.18
C THR A 239 15.30 -12.22 1.50
N ILE A 240 14.99 -12.26 0.21
CA ILE A 240 14.65 -11.07 -0.60
C ILE A 240 13.27 -10.54 -0.23
N VAL A 241 12.28 -11.40 -0.01
CA VAL A 241 10.89 -10.99 0.26
C VAL A 241 10.71 -10.44 1.69
N ARG A 242 11.52 -10.89 2.65
CA ARG A 242 11.41 -10.48 4.06
C ARG A 242 11.29 -8.97 4.28
N PRO A 243 12.20 -8.12 3.79
CA PRO A 243 12.11 -6.68 4.02
C PRO A 243 10.84 -6.05 3.43
N TYR A 244 10.28 -6.61 2.36
CA TYR A 244 9.03 -6.13 1.77
C TYR A 244 7.84 -6.42 2.69
N LEU A 245 7.71 -7.65 3.21
CA LEU A 245 6.64 -7.98 4.15
C LEU A 245 6.79 -7.22 5.47
N GLN A 246 8.01 -7.03 5.97
CA GLN A 246 8.27 -6.21 7.16
C GLN A 246 7.86 -4.74 6.95
N ARG A 247 8.08 -4.18 5.75
CA ARG A 247 7.58 -2.84 5.40
C ARG A 247 6.06 -2.78 5.46
N LEU A 248 5.34 -3.77 4.94
CA LEU A 248 3.89 -3.83 5.05
C LEU A 248 3.42 -4.00 6.50
N ALA A 249 4.04 -4.89 7.27
CA ALA A 249 3.74 -5.05 8.69
C ALA A 249 3.89 -3.74 9.45
N SER A 250 4.96 -2.96 9.16
CA SER A 250 5.18 -1.64 9.75
C SER A 250 4.14 -0.58 9.33
N ALA A 251 3.38 -0.83 8.27
CA ALA A 251 2.26 -0.02 7.83
C ALA A 251 0.91 -0.47 8.43
N GLY A 252 0.90 -1.54 9.21
CA GLY A 252 -0.31 -2.10 9.82
C GLY A 252 -1.03 -3.15 8.97
N GLN A 253 -0.36 -3.75 7.98
CA GLN A 253 -0.92 -4.86 7.18
C GLN A 253 -1.45 -5.95 8.07
N LYS A 254 -2.70 -6.43 7.81
CA LYS A 254 -3.36 -7.46 8.61
C LYS A 254 -3.50 -8.78 7.88
N ALA A 255 -3.67 -8.78 6.57
CA ALA A 255 -3.99 -9.96 5.81
C ALA A 255 -2.78 -10.49 5.01
N ILE A 256 -2.59 -11.80 5.02
CA ILE A 256 -1.66 -12.52 4.16
C ILE A 256 -2.40 -12.95 2.91
N THR A 257 -1.96 -12.52 1.73
CA THR A 257 -2.49 -13.03 0.45
C THR A 257 -1.94 -14.42 0.20
N ALA A 258 -2.80 -15.45 0.35
CA ALA A 258 -2.45 -16.85 0.26
C ALA A 258 -3.14 -17.55 -0.91
N PRO A 259 -2.55 -17.61 -2.12
CA PRO A 259 -3.15 -18.34 -3.22
C PRO A 259 -3.17 -19.84 -2.95
N ILE A 260 -4.35 -20.44 -2.82
CA ILE A 260 -4.54 -21.88 -2.59
C ILE A 260 -4.81 -22.66 -3.90
N LEU A 261 -4.97 -21.92 -5.01
CA LEU A 261 -5.02 -22.42 -6.37
C LEU A 261 -4.03 -21.66 -7.26
N HIS A 262 -3.65 -22.28 -8.36
CA HIS A 262 -2.82 -21.66 -9.39
C HIS A 262 -3.64 -20.64 -10.18
N ALA A 263 -3.09 -19.45 -10.40
CA ALA A 263 -3.69 -18.36 -11.17
C ALA A 263 -5.16 -18.06 -10.78
N PRO A 264 -5.46 -17.73 -9.52
CA PRO A 264 -6.83 -17.51 -9.04
C PRO A 264 -7.57 -16.44 -9.84
N TRP A 265 -6.86 -15.44 -10.35
CA TRP A 265 -7.38 -14.35 -11.21
C TRP A 265 -7.14 -14.59 -12.72
N GLY A 266 -6.95 -15.86 -13.11
CA GLY A 266 -6.70 -16.26 -14.49
C GLY A 266 -5.25 -16.06 -14.94
N GLU A 267 -4.94 -16.70 -16.07
CA GLU A 267 -3.67 -16.52 -16.78
C GLU A 267 -3.82 -15.33 -17.73
N ASN A 268 -3.56 -14.14 -17.26
CA ASN A 268 -3.57 -12.96 -18.10
C ASN A 268 -2.16 -12.72 -18.67
N PRO A 269 -1.96 -12.72 -19.99
CA PRO A 269 -0.68 -12.39 -20.62
C PRO A 269 -0.16 -10.99 -20.27
N GLY A 270 -1.08 -10.07 -19.89
CA GLY A 270 -0.74 -8.75 -19.37
C GLY A 270 -0.37 -8.75 -17.89
N SER A 271 -0.62 -9.84 -17.15
CA SER A 271 -0.20 -9.97 -15.77
C SER A 271 1.25 -10.45 -15.71
N ALA A 272 2.06 -9.75 -14.94
CA ALA A 272 3.47 -10.07 -14.79
C ALA A 272 3.70 -11.31 -13.90
N GLY A 273 3.37 -12.45 -14.43
CA GLY A 273 3.50 -13.75 -13.77
C GLY A 273 2.25 -14.15 -12.99
N ASN A 274 1.92 -15.41 -13.08
CA ASN A 274 0.79 -15.98 -12.38
C ASN A 274 1.10 -16.17 -10.91
N PHE A 275 0.10 -15.98 -10.07
CA PHE A 275 0.18 -16.40 -8.67
C PHE A 275 0.25 -17.93 -8.62
N LEU A 276 1.33 -18.46 -8.05
CA LEU A 276 1.49 -19.90 -7.86
C LEU A 276 0.67 -20.36 -6.66
N SER A 277 0.08 -21.53 -6.76
CA SER A 277 -0.58 -22.17 -5.60
C SER A 277 0.43 -22.45 -4.49
N LEU A 278 0.06 -22.14 -3.26
CA LEU A 278 0.80 -22.54 -2.05
C LEU A 278 0.48 -23.97 -1.64
N ILE A 279 -0.60 -24.57 -2.17
CA ILE A 279 -1.04 -25.94 -1.90
C ILE A 279 -0.90 -26.75 -3.17
N ALA A 280 -0.21 -27.89 -3.10
CA ALA A 280 -0.17 -28.79 -4.23
C ALA A 280 -1.36 -29.76 -4.19
N TRP A 281 -2.17 -29.74 -5.23
CA TRP A 281 -3.28 -30.66 -5.44
C TRP A 281 -2.76 -31.86 -6.23
N VAL A 282 -2.86 -33.06 -5.68
CA VAL A 282 -2.29 -34.29 -6.26
C VAL A 282 -3.38 -35.33 -6.42
N LYS A 283 -3.53 -35.88 -7.61
CA LYS A 283 -4.38 -37.04 -7.87
C LYS A 283 -3.52 -38.30 -7.92
N ARG A 284 -3.71 -39.21 -6.96
CA ARG A 284 -2.96 -40.45 -6.83
C ARG A 284 -3.35 -41.50 -7.87
N LEU A 285 -2.55 -42.56 -8.04
CA LEU A 285 -2.82 -43.65 -8.97
C LEU A 285 -4.15 -44.36 -8.73
N ASN A 286 -4.56 -44.47 -7.47
CA ASN A 286 -5.87 -45.04 -7.10
C ASN A 286 -7.06 -44.08 -7.29
N GLY A 287 -6.80 -42.87 -7.81
CA GLY A 287 -7.84 -41.84 -8.04
C GLY A 287 -8.13 -40.95 -6.84
N GLU A 288 -7.55 -41.23 -5.66
CA GLU A 288 -7.71 -40.38 -4.48
C GLU A 288 -6.97 -39.05 -4.61
N TRP A 289 -7.47 -38.05 -3.88
CA TRP A 289 -6.88 -36.74 -3.79
C TRP A 289 -6.01 -36.62 -2.55
N GLU A 290 -4.88 -35.94 -2.71
CA GLU A 290 -3.97 -35.55 -1.64
C GLU A 290 -3.65 -34.07 -1.80
N PHE A 291 -3.57 -33.37 -0.67
CA PHE A 291 -3.25 -31.95 -0.62
C PHE A 291 -1.97 -31.75 0.18
N ASP A 292 -0.90 -31.25 -0.49
CA ASP A 292 0.38 -31.01 0.17
C ASP A 292 0.46 -29.54 0.57
N TYR A 293 0.54 -29.31 1.86
CA TYR A 293 0.59 -28.00 2.51
C TYR A 293 2.03 -27.52 2.83
N THR A 294 3.05 -28.22 2.42
CA THR A 294 4.45 -27.92 2.78
C THR A 294 4.84 -26.47 2.47
N VAL A 295 4.52 -26.00 1.26
CA VAL A 295 4.80 -24.62 0.84
C VAL A 295 3.89 -23.62 1.55
N PHE A 296 2.61 -23.94 1.71
CA PHE A 296 1.65 -23.14 2.43
C PHE A 296 2.10 -22.88 3.87
N ASP A 297 2.41 -23.92 4.61
CA ASP A 297 2.85 -23.84 6.01
C ASP A 297 4.08 -22.95 6.17
N ARG A 298 5.05 -23.16 5.29
CA ARG A 298 6.30 -22.39 5.33
C ARG A 298 6.05 -20.92 5.02
N TYR A 299 5.26 -20.62 4.00
CA TYR A 299 4.97 -19.25 3.59
C TYR A 299 4.14 -18.49 4.63
N ILE A 300 3.08 -19.12 5.18
CA ILE A 300 2.25 -18.50 6.21
C ILE A 300 3.06 -18.19 7.46
N ARG A 301 3.85 -19.15 7.95
CA ARG A 301 4.75 -18.92 9.10
C ARG A 301 5.74 -17.80 8.83
N PHE A 302 6.35 -17.79 7.64
CA PHE A 302 7.27 -16.74 7.24
C PHE A 302 6.61 -15.34 7.22
N ALA A 303 5.40 -15.22 6.71
CA ALA A 303 4.67 -13.94 6.71
C ALA A 303 4.31 -13.49 8.13
N MET A 304 3.89 -14.42 9.00
CA MET A 304 3.66 -14.16 10.43
C MET A 304 4.95 -13.71 11.13
N ASP A 305 6.09 -14.35 10.85
CA ASP A 305 7.41 -13.97 11.39
C ASP A 305 7.87 -12.58 10.89
N CYS A 306 7.33 -12.10 9.77
CA CYS A 306 7.51 -10.73 9.28
C CYS A 306 6.60 -9.71 9.98
N GLY A 307 5.65 -10.16 10.80
CA GLY A 307 4.71 -9.32 11.55
C GLY A 307 3.32 -9.15 10.91
N ILE A 308 2.94 -10.01 9.94
CA ILE A 308 1.60 -10.01 9.35
C ILE A 308 0.89 -11.28 9.84
N ASP A 309 0.03 -11.18 10.84
CA ASP A 309 -0.58 -12.34 11.47
C ASP A 309 -2.08 -12.21 11.82
N GLY A 310 -2.75 -11.19 11.31
CA GLY A 310 -4.16 -10.93 11.61
C GLY A 310 -5.14 -11.81 10.85
N GLN A 311 -4.89 -12.07 9.57
CA GLN A 311 -5.77 -12.86 8.71
C GLN A 311 -4.96 -13.62 7.65
N ILE A 312 -5.42 -14.82 7.27
CA ILE A 312 -4.92 -15.58 6.12
C ILE A 312 -6.03 -15.58 5.08
N SER A 313 -5.88 -14.77 4.03
CA SER A 313 -6.84 -14.68 2.93
C SER A 313 -6.52 -15.73 1.87
N CYS A 314 -7.24 -16.87 1.91
CA CYS A 314 -7.00 -18.04 1.08
C CYS A 314 -7.69 -17.89 -0.30
N TYR A 315 -7.00 -17.39 -1.30
CA TYR A 315 -7.49 -17.18 -2.66
C TYR A 315 -7.31 -18.42 -3.51
N THR A 316 -8.30 -19.06 -4.09
CA THR A 316 -9.75 -18.94 -3.97
C THR A 316 -10.38 -20.29 -4.34
N LEU A 317 -11.60 -20.55 -3.90
CA LEU A 317 -12.37 -21.73 -4.34
C LEU A 317 -13.33 -21.40 -5.51
N ALA A 318 -13.26 -20.21 -6.08
CA ALA A 318 -13.95 -19.82 -7.31
C ALA A 318 -13.01 -19.02 -8.22
N PRO A 319 -11.98 -19.65 -8.82
CA PRO A 319 -11.06 -18.96 -9.73
C PRO A 319 -11.81 -18.41 -10.94
N TRP A 320 -11.35 -17.31 -11.51
CA TRP A 320 -12.02 -16.62 -12.63
C TRP A 320 -12.22 -17.54 -13.84
N SER A 321 -11.27 -18.45 -14.09
CA SER A 321 -11.33 -19.42 -15.19
C SER A 321 -12.10 -20.69 -14.86
N TYR A 322 -12.54 -20.89 -13.61
CA TYR A 322 -13.02 -22.18 -13.07
C TYR A 322 -12.04 -23.34 -13.26
N SER A 323 -10.77 -23.04 -13.49
CA SER A 323 -9.71 -24.01 -13.76
C SER A 323 -8.93 -24.33 -12.50
N TYR A 324 -8.88 -25.61 -12.15
CA TYR A 324 -8.17 -26.13 -10.99
C TYR A 324 -7.00 -26.97 -11.47
N ARG A 325 -5.79 -26.47 -11.25
CA ARG A 325 -4.56 -27.16 -11.63
C ARG A 325 -4.17 -28.17 -10.58
N TYR A 326 -3.84 -29.39 -11.01
CA TYR A 326 -3.39 -30.48 -10.16
C TYR A 326 -2.30 -31.30 -10.83
N PHE A 327 -1.50 -32.01 -10.02
CA PHE A 327 -0.54 -32.99 -10.50
C PHE A 327 -1.20 -34.37 -10.59
N ASP A 328 -1.21 -34.98 -11.75
CA ASP A 328 -1.72 -36.34 -11.98
C ASP A 328 -0.58 -37.32 -11.97
N VAL A 329 -0.52 -38.15 -10.91
CA VAL A 329 0.54 -39.16 -10.73
C VAL A 329 0.53 -40.20 -11.85
N ALA A 330 -0.67 -40.54 -12.41
CA ALA A 330 -0.78 -41.53 -13.49
C ALA A 330 -0.11 -41.06 -14.78
N SER A 331 -0.15 -39.78 -15.07
CA SER A 331 0.49 -39.21 -16.29
C SER A 331 1.85 -38.56 -15.99
N GLY A 332 2.21 -38.39 -14.72
CA GLY A 332 3.45 -37.70 -14.31
C GLY A 332 3.47 -36.22 -14.68
N SER A 333 2.32 -35.57 -14.84
CA SER A 333 2.22 -34.21 -15.36
C SER A 333 1.12 -33.40 -14.69
N TYR A 334 1.26 -32.05 -14.77
CA TYR A 334 0.17 -31.14 -14.38
C TYR A 334 -0.98 -31.20 -15.37
N LYS A 335 -2.19 -31.23 -14.85
CA LYS A 335 -3.45 -31.12 -15.58
C LYS A 335 -4.33 -30.03 -14.99
N ASN A 336 -5.29 -29.59 -15.79
CA ASN A 336 -6.35 -28.68 -15.36
C ASN A 336 -7.70 -29.41 -15.44
N MET A 337 -8.53 -29.22 -14.42
CA MET A 337 -9.94 -29.61 -14.46
C MET A 337 -10.80 -28.35 -14.35
N VAL A 338 -11.93 -28.35 -15.05
CA VAL A 338 -12.90 -27.26 -14.97
C VAL A 338 -14.01 -27.68 -14.02
N LEU A 339 -14.15 -26.94 -12.91
CA LEU A 339 -15.21 -27.17 -11.93
C LEU A 339 -16.14 -25.96 -11.92
N ARG A 340 -17.32 -26.12 -12.51
CA ARG A 340 -18.37 -25.11 -12.43
C ARG A 340 -19.06 -25.18 -11.06
N PRO A 341 -19.34 -24.03 -10.40
CA PRO A 341 -19.90 -24.02 -9.05
C PRO A 341 -21.14 -24.88 -8.85
N GLU A 342 -22.01 -24.97 -9.86
CA GLU A 342 -23.24 -25.72 -9.84
C GLU A 342 -23.07 -27.23 -10.14
N SER A 343 -21.86 -27.69 -10.42
CA SER A 343 -21.63 -29.08 -10.81
C SER A 343 -21.42 -30.01 -9.59
N MET A 344 -21.93 -31.23 -9.70
CA MET A 344 -21.71 -32.28 -8.67
C MET A 344 -20.24 -32.60 -8.44
N ASP A 345 -19.39 -32.49 -9.48
CA ASP A 345 -17.95 -32.70 -9.35
C ASP A 345 -17.31 -31.56 -8.54
N CYS A 346 -17.77 -30.32 -8.69
CA CYS A 346 -17.33 -29.20 -7.88
C CYS A 346 -17.66 -29.45 -6.40
N GLU A 347 -18.92 -29.75 -6.09
CA GLU A 347 -19.37 -30.05 -4.73
C GLU A 347 -18.55 -31.20 -4.11
N ARG A 348 -18.40 -32.30 -4.83
CA ARG A 348 -17.67 -33.48 -4.35
C ARG A 348 -16.20 -33.18 -4.05
N ILE A 349 -15.49 -32.54 -4.99
CA ILE A 349 -14.04 -32.28 -4.88
C ILE A 349 -13.77 -31.19 -3.85
N LEU A 350 -14.53 -30.10 -3.85
CA LEU A 350 -14.36 -29.04 -2.89
C LEU A 350 -14.71 -29.48 -1.46
N THR A 351 -15.75 -30.31 -1.29
CA THR A 351 -16.07 -30.86 0.05
C THR A 351 -14.89 -31.65 0.63
N MET A 352 -14.20 -32.47 -0.18
CA MET A 352 -13.02 -33.20 0.28
C MET A 352 -11.90 -32.24 0.68
N PHE A 353 -11.58 -31.28 -0.18
CA PHE A 353 -10.54 -30.29 0.08
C PHE A 353 -10.84 -29.46 1.33
N ILE A 354 -12.06 -28.93 1.47
CA ILE A 354 -12.45 -28.07 2.57
C ILE A 354 -12.31 -28.78 3.92
N LYS A 355 -12.76 -30.05 3.99
CA LYS A 355 -12.62 -30.85 5.24
C LYS A 355 -11.17 -31.12 5.59
N ASP A 356 -10.35 -31.49 4.62
CA ASP A 356 -8.92 -31.74 4.81
C ASP A 356 -8.18 -30.47 5.21
N PHE A 357 -8.44 -29.36 4.50
CA PHE A 357 -7.83 -28.06 4.78
C PHE A 357 -8.24 -27.49 6.15
N ALA A 358 -9.50 -27.64 6.54
CA ALA A 358 -9.96 -27.23 7.88
C ALA A 358 -9.26 -28.01 8.98
N ALA A 359 -9.10 -29.32 8.82
CA ALA A 359 -8.37 -30.17 9.77
C ALA A 359 -6.92 -29.74 9.88
N HIS A 360 -6.25 -29.51 8.74
CA HIS A 360 -4.88 -29.01 8.68
C HIS A 360 -4.72 -27.65 9.37
N LEU A 361 -5.60 -26.68 9.06
CA LEU A 361 -5.55 -25.36 9.70
C LEU A 361 -5.75 -25.42 11.21
N ARG A 362 -6.60 -26.33 11.71
CA ARG A 362 -6.77 -26.55 13.16
C ARG A 362 -5.53 -27.18 13.79
N GLU A 363 -4.89 -28.12 13.13
CA GLU A 363 -3.61 -28.70 13.59
C GLU A 363 -2.55 -27.61 13.75
N LYS A 364 -2.49 -26.63 12.83
CA LYS A 364 -1.55 -25.49 12.90
C LYS A 364 -1.99 -24.38 13.87
N GLY A 365 -3.22 -24.40 14.39
CA GLY A 365 -3.78 -23.31 15.19
C GLY A 365 -4.13 -22.06 14.38
N TRP A 366 -4.36 -22.18 13.07
CA TRP A 366 -4.59 -21.07 12.14
C TRP A 366 -6.05 -20.95 11.66
N PHE A 367 -6.91 -21.91 12.00
CA PHE A 367 -8.29 -21.95 11.50
C PHE A 367 -9.05 -20.65 11.77
N GLU A 368 -8.93 -20.08 12.98
CA GLU A 368 -9.60 -18.85 13.35
C GLU A 368 -9.07 -17.59 12.63
N LYS A 369 -7.88 -17.67 12.06
CA LYS A 369 -7.29 -16.60 11.26
C LYS A 369 -7.56 -16.76 9.77
N ALA A 370 -7.93 -17.95 9.31
CA ALA A 370 -8.12 -18.25 7.90
C ALA A 370 -9.51 -17.84 7.43
N ALA A 371 -9.56 -17.24 6.23
CA ALA A 371 -10.79 -17.00 5.48
C ALA A 371 -10.63 -17.51 4.05
N ILE A 372 -11.64 -18.21 3.53
CA ILE A 372 -11.69 -18.49 2.09
C ILE A 372 -12.04 -17.18 1.40
N ALA A 373 -11.14 -16.73 0.55
CA ALA A 373 -11.20 -15.40 -0.04
C ALA A 373 -11.65 -15.44 -1.50
N PHE A 374 -12.48 -14.48 -1.85
CA PHE A 374 -13.04 -14.33 -3.19
C PHE A 374 -12.81 -12.91 -3.71
N ASP A 375 -12.67 -12.83 -5.01
CA ASP A 375 -12.70 -11.60 -5.77
C ASP A 375 -14.08 -11.44 -6.45
N GLU A 376 -14.26 -10.46 -7.31
CA GLU A 376 -15.48 -10.11 -8.02
C GLU A 376 -16.10 -11.30 -8.76
N ARG A 377 -16.99 -12.05 -8.10
CA ARG A 377 -17.67 -13.21 -8.66
C ARG A 377 -19.18 -12.98 -8.77
N PRO A 378 -19.86 -13.60 -9.75
CA PRO A 378 -21.31 -13.54 -9.85
C PRO A 378 -21.99 -14.05 -8.57
N LEU A 379 -23.12 -13.44 -8.18
CA LEU A 379 -23.87 -13.83 -6.98
C LEU A 379 -24.21 -15.33 -6.96
N ALA A 380 -24.65 -15.90 -8.08
CA ALA A 380 -24.99 -17.31 -8.18
C ALA A 380 -23.79 -18.22 -7.85
N ASP A 381 -22.61 -17.90 -8.37
CA ASP A 381 -21.38 -18.64 -8.09
C ASP A 381 -21.04 -18.56 -6.58
N MET A 382 -21.14 -17.35 -6.02
CA MET A 382 -20.88 -17.14 -4.61
C MET A 382 -21.82 -17.93 -3.72
N GLN A 383 -23.13 -17.92 -4.01
CA GLN A 383 -24.13 -18.69 -3.26
C GLN A 383 -23.83 -20.20 -3.29
N HIS A 384 -23.50 -20.75 -4.45
CA HIS A 384 -23.16 -22.17 -4.59
C HIS A 384 -21.88 -22.52 -3.81
N ILE A 385 -20.80 -21.77 -4.00
CA ILE A 385 -19.52 -22.10 -3.35
C ILE A 385 -19.59 -21.89 -1.84
N ILE A 386 -20.22 -20.81 -1.35
CA ILE A 386 -20.44 -20.60 0.10
C ILE A 386 -21.28 -21.73 0.71
N SER A 387 -22.31 -22.19 -0.01
CA SER A 387 -23.12 -23.35 0.43
C SER A 387 -22.27 -24.62 0.56
N ILE A 388 -21.40 -24.92 -0.41
CA ILE A 388 -20.46 -26.05 -0.34
C ILE A 388 -19.52 -25.90 0.87
N ILE A 389 -18.94 -24.71 1.05
CA ILE A 389 -18.01 -24.44 2.16
C ILE A 389 -18.69 -24.67 3.48
N HIS A 390 -19.83 -24.04 3.74
CA HIS A 390 -20.51 -24.11 5.03
C HIS A 390 -21.18 -25.48 5.27
N SER A 391 -21.52 -26.23 4.21
CA SER A 391 -21.97 -27.62 4.35
C SER A 391 -20.83 -28.56 4.76
N ALA A 392 -19.62 -28.31 4.24
CA ALA A 392 -18.44 -29.11 4.57
C ALA A 392 -17.82 -28.73 5.91
N GLU A 393 -17.75 -27.42 6.20
CA GLU A 393 -17.18 -26.82 7.42
C GLU A 393 -17.86 -25.48 7.74
N PRO A 394 -18.90 -25.49 8.60
CA PRO A 394 -19.68 -24.28 8.92
C PRO A 394 -18.87 -23.15 9.58
N GLY A 395 -17.72 -23.46 10.18
CA GLY A 395 -16.88 -22.49 10.88
C GLY A 395 -15.95 -21.69 9.98
N PHE A 396 -15.84 -22.01 8.69
CA PHE A 396 -14.97 -21.22 7.79
C PHE A 396 -15.48 -19.81 7.62
N LYS A 397 -14.59 -18.85 7.83
CA LYS A 397 -14.81 -17.44 7.49
C LYS A 397 -14.72 -17.25 5.97
N ILE A 398 -15.53 -16.34 5.45
CA ILE A 398 -15.52 -15.92 4.05
C ILE A 398 -15.01 -14.48 3.97
N SER A 399 -14.07 -14.22 3.08
CA SER A 399 -13.64 -12.86 2.71
C SER A 399 -14.01 -12.61 1.26
N GLN A 400 -14.51 -11.41 0.96
CA GLN A 400 -14.89 -11.04 -0.40
C GLN A 400 -14.50 -9.61 -0.75
N ALA A 401 -13.87 -9.43 -1.91
CA ALA A 401 -13.80 -8.18 -2.63
C ALA A 401 -14.92 -8.16 -3.68
N GLY A 402 -15.96 -7.34 -3.47
CA GLY A 402 -17.16 -7.33 -4.31
C GLY A 402 -17.36 -5.99 -5.01
N PHE A 403 -17.67 -6.05 -6.30
CA PHE A 403 -18.01 -4.86 -7.08
C PHE A 403 -19.29 -4.17 -6.57
N GLU A 404 -20.27 -4.97 -6.11
CA GLU A 404 -21.54 -4.51 -5.56
C GLU A 404 -21.85 -5.20 -4.24
N TYR A 405 -22.61 -4.53 -3.39
CA TYR A 405 -23.12 -5.13 -2.18
C TYR A 405 -24.19 -6.18 -2.53
N MET A 406 -24.00 -7.39 -2.03
CA MET A 406 -24.88 -8.54 -2.25
C MET A 406 -25.53 -8.94 -0.92
N PRO A 407 -26.77 -8.49 -0.62
CA PRO A 407 -27.42 -8.76 0.66
C PRO A 407 -27.65 -10.26 0.89
N GLU A 408 -27.78 -11.06 -0.17
CA GLU A 408 -28.06 -12.50 -0.11
C GLU A 408 -26.91 -13.32 0.52
N ILE A 409 -25.68 -12.80 0.45
CA ILE A 409 -24.49 -13.47 1.02
C ILE A 409 -23.89 -12.71 2.20
N ASP A 410 -24.38 -11.51 2.51
CA ASP A 410 -23.78 -10.63 3.53
C ASP A 410 -23.64 -11.30 4.90
N MET A 411 -24.64 -12.08 5.31
CA MET A 411 -24.60 -12.80 6.59
C MET A 411 -23.48 -13.85 6.63
N SER A 412 -23.10 -14.41 5.50
CA SER A 412 -22.04 -15.42 5.39
C SER A 412 -20.63 -14.82 5.25
N VAL A 413 -20.53 -13.56 4.84
CA VAL A 413 -19.24 -12.88 4.60
C VAL A 413 -18.74 -12.25 5.89
N TYR A 414 -17.59 -12.70 6.37
CA TYR A 414 -16.92 -12.15 7.55
C TYR A 414 -16.19 -10.84 7.23
N ASP A 415 -15.40 -10.81 6.16
CA ASP A 415 -14.62 -9.65 5.72
C ASP A 415 -15.10 -9.23 4.33
N TYR A 416 -15.84 -8.13 4.27
CA TYR A 416 -16.43 -7.65 3.02
C TYR A 416 -15.77 -6.34 2.59
N SER A 417 -15.03 -6.40 1.50
CA SER A 417 -14.48 -5.23 0.83
C SER A 417 -15.34 -4.85 -0.36
N LEU A 418 -15.84 -3.63 -0.40
CA LEU A 418 -16.71 -3.11 -1.45
C LEU A 418 -15.97 -2.07 -2.30
N ALA A 419 -16.23 -2.06 -3.62
CA ALA A 419 -15.69 -1.01 -4.49
C ALA A 419 -16.07 0.38 -3.97
N SER A 420 -15.11 1.30 -3.87
CA SER A 420 -15.27 2.56 -3.12
C SER A 420 -16.32 3.51 -3.68
N TYR A 421 -16.69 3.37 -4.96
CA TYR A 421 -17.78 4.13 -5.59
C TYR A 421 -19.18 3.56 -5.29
N LYS A 422 -19.26 2.46 -4.55
CA LYS A 422 -20.49 1.89 -3.99
C LYS A 422 -20.58 2.19 -2.50
N ASP A 423 -21.73 1.93 -1.90
CA ASP A 423 -21.92 2.07 -0.47
C ASP A 423 -22.55 0.81 0.12
N PHE A 424 -22.17 0.48 1.34
CA PHE A 424 -22.99 -0.38 2.18
C PHE A 424 -24.33 0.34 2.50
N PRO A 425 -25.41 -0.40 2.74
CA PRO A 425 -26.63 0.19 3.27
C PRO A 425 -26.34 0.99 4.54
N GLU A 426 -27.17 1.99 4.82
CA GLU A 426 -27.06 2.83 6.00
C GLU A 426 -26.98 1.96 7.27
N SER A 427 -26.10 2.32 8.18
CA SER A 427 -25.80 1.62 9.44
C SER A 427 -25.21 0.19 9.29
N ARG A 428 -25.16 -0.38 8.08
CA ARG A 428 -24.74 -1.78 7.91
C ARG A 428 -23.30 -2.04 8.32
N THR A 429 -22.38 -1.11 8.13
CA THR A 429 -20.98 -1.22 8.58
C THR A 429 -20.88 -1.31 10.11
N GLU A 430 -21.74 -0.55 10.83
CA GLU A 430 -21.80 -0.60 12.30
C GLU A 430 -22.41 -1.90 12.80
N GLU A 431 -23.50 -2.35 12.18
CA GLU A 431 -24.14 -3.64 12.48
C GLU A 431 -23.16 -4.81 12.28
N ARG A 432 -22.46 -4.84 11.13
CA ARG A 432 -21.46 -5.87 10.83
C ARG A 432 -20.33 -5.86 11.85
N ARG A 433 -19.89 -4.69 12.30
CA ARG A 433 -18.89 -4.59 13.37
C ARG A 433 -19.41 -5.12 14.70
N ALA A 434 -20.67 -4.85 15.04
CA ALA A 434 -21.31 -5.42 16.23
C ALA A 434 -21.44 -6.95 16.16
N GLU A 435 -21.57 -7.51 14.94
CA GLU A 435 -21.54 -8.95 14.67
C GLU A 435 -20.11 -9.54 14.66
N GLY A 436 -19.07 -8.75 14.92
CA GLY A 436 -17.66 -9.16 14.86
C GLY A 436 -17.11 -9.31 13.44
N LYS A 437 -17.82 -8.80 12.43
CA LYS A 437 -17.44 -8.79 11.02
C LYS A 437 -16.71 -7.52 10.64
N LYS A 438 -16.07 -7.51 9.46
CA LYS A 438 -15.32 -6.38 8.90
C LYS A 438 -15.98 -5.86 7.64
N SER A 439 -15.94 -4.55 7.48
CA SER A 439 -16.40 -3.84 6.30
C SER A 439 -15.31 -2.90 5.83
N THR A 440 -14.77 -3.14 4.65
CA THR A 440 -13.70 -2.35 4.06
C THR A 440 -14.12 -1.85 2.68
N TYR A 441 -13.30 -1.00 2.09
CA TYR A 441 -13.47 -0.59 0.70
C TYR A 441 -12.16 -0.78 -0.05
N TYR A 442 -12.26 -1.01 -1.36
CA TYR A 442 -11.11 -1.00 -2.25
C TYR A 442 -11.25 0.08 -3.32
N ILE A 443 -10.12 0.57 -3.81
CA ILE A 443 -10.03 1.52 -4.91
C ILE A 443 -9.35 0.80 -6.09
N CYS A 444 -10.01 0.82 -7.23
CA CYS A 444 -9.48 0.26 -8.48
C CYS A 444 -9.80 1.19 -9.66
N CYS A 445 -9.64 0.70 -10.86
CA CYS A 445 -9.72 1.39 -12.15
C CYS A 445 -10.68 2.59 -12.29
N PRO A 446 -11.94 2.60 -11.78
CA PRO A 446 -12.86 3.70 -12.08
C PRO A 446 -12.70 4.92 -11.19
N GLU A 447 -11.98 4.83 -10.07
CA GLU A 447 -11.83 5.98 -9.19
C GLU A 447 -10.73 6.91 -9.67
N ILE A 448 -11.13 8.12 -10.03
CA ILE A 448 -10.17 9.15 -10.39
C ILE A 448 -9.56 9.75 -9.12
N ARG A 449 -10.34 9.94 -8.05
CA ARG A 449 -9.90 10.51 -6.76
C ARG A 449 -10.93 10.31 -5.63
N PRO A 450 -10.51 10.08 -4.37
CA PRO A 450 -9.11 9.89 -4.02
C PRO A 450 -8.58 8.57 -4.57
N ASN A 451 -7.33 8.54 -4.96
CA ASN A 451 -6.67 7.32 -5.34
C ASN A 451 -5.19 7.32 -4.91
N ARG A 452 -4.42 6.34 -5.39
CA ARG A 452 -3.02 6.13 -5.04
C ARG A 452 -2.11 6.02 -6.28
N TYR A 453 -2.50 6.64 -7.39
CA TYR A 453 -1.75 6.57 -8.63
C TYR A 453 -0.49 7.44 -8.60
N VAL A 454 0.51 7.11 -9.41
CA VAL A 454 1.78 7.84 -9.44
C VAL A 454 1.59 9.31 -9.78
N PHE A 455 0.64 9.63 -10.65
CA PHE A 455 0.33 11.01 -11.05
C PHE A 455 -0.57 11.77 -10.06
N SER A 456 -1.16 11.09 -9.09
CA SER A 456 -2.07 11.73 -8.12
C SER A 456 -1.31 12.51 -7.06
N GLU A 457 -1.99 13.50 -6.48
CA GLU A 457 -1.41 14.27 -5.38
C GLU A 457 -1.15 13.39 -4.14
N PRO A 458 -0.02 13.53 -3.45
CA PRO A 458 0.33 12.65 -2.32
C PRO A 458 -0.72 12.63 -1.20
N TRP A 459 -1.43 13.74 -0.95
CA TRP A 459 -2.49 13.82 0.06
C TRP A 459 -3.68 12.88 -0.22
N GLU A 460 -3.88 12.48 -1.47
CA GLU A 460 -4.99 11.58 -1.82
C GLU A 460 -4.84 10.22 -1.14
N SER A 461 -3.61 9.72 -1.01
CA SER A 461 -3.35 8.48 -0.29
C SER A 461 -3.67 8.60 1.22
N ALA A 462 -3.36 9.73 1.85
CA ALA A 462 -3.76 9.97 3.24
C ALA A 462 -5.29 10.07 3.36
N TYR A 463 -5.94 10.75 2.41
CA TYR A 463 -7.40 10.91 2.39
C TYR A 463 -8.17 9.59 2.34
N ILE A 464 -7.59 8.51 1.79
CA ILE A 464 -8.22 7.19 1.78
C ILE A 464 -8.65 6.77 3.20
N ALA A 465 -7.76 6.92 4.19
CA ALA A 465 -8.09 6.53 5.57
C ALA A 465 -9.15 7.45 6.21
N TYR A 466 -9.15 8.73 5.89
CA TYR A 466 -10.22 9.65 6.31
C TYR A 466 -11.58 9.27 5.69
N ASN A 467 -11.56 8.86 4.43
CA ASN A 467 -12.76 8.37 3.75
C ASN A 467 -13.32 7.13 4.46
N MET A 468 -12.44 6.18 4.85
CA MET A 468 -12.85 5.02 5.64
C MET A 468 -13.45 5.44 6.99
N ALA A 469 -12.83 6.39 7.69
CA ALA A 469 -13.31 6.88 8.98
C ALA A 469 -14.72 7.48 8.92
N VAL A 470 -15.01 8.28 7.89
CA VAL A 470 -16.35 8.92 7.77
C VAL A 470 -17.43 7.99 7.24
N ARG A 471 -17.05 6.89 6.58
CA ARG A 471 -17.96 5.81 6.17
C ARG A 471 -18.22 4.79 7.27
N GLY A 472 -17.56 4.90 8.42
CA GLY A 472 -17.61 3.89 9.45
C GLY A 472 -17.00 2.56 9.02
N ALA A 473 -16.12 2.55 8.02
CA ALA A 473 -15.45 1.36 7.54
C ALA A 473 -14.25 0.98 8.42
N ASP A 474 -13.92 -0.32 8.46
CA ASP A 474 -12.86 -0.86 9.30
C ASP A 474 -11.48 -0.76 8.65
N GLY A 475 -11.40 -0.49 7.33
CA GLY A 475 -10.11 -0.42 6.66
C GLY A 475 -10.20 -0.33 5.14
N PHE A 476 -9.10 -0.72 4.50
CA PHE A 476 -8.87 -0.55 3.07
C PHE A 476 -8.20 -1.76 2.46
N LEU A 477 -8.75 -2.25 1.35
CA LEU A 477 -8.16 -3.27 0.50
C LEU A 477 -7.56 -2.63 -0.75
N CYS A 478 -6.49 -3.19 -1.25
CA CYS A 478 -5.83 -2.74 -2.48
C CYS A 478 -5.29 -3.89 -3.32
N TRP A 479 -5.72 -3.98 -4.54
CA TRP A 479 -5.09 -4.72 -5.61
C TRP A 479 -4.06 -3.82 -6.32
N ALA A 480 -2.73 -3.97 -6.31
CA ALA A 480 -1.92 -4.80 -5.45
C ALA A 480 -0.72 -3.93 -4.98
N VAL A 481 0.19 -4.45 -4.16
CA VAL A 481 1.28 -3.61 -3.62
C VAL A 481 2.64 -3.85 -4.27
N PHE A 482 2.87 -5.03 -4.87
CA PHE A 482 4.13 -5.44 -5.51
C PHE A 482 3.96 -5.99 -6.93
N HIS A 483 2.82 -5.78 -7.57
CA HIS A 483 2.58 -6.32 -8.89
C HIS A 483 3.27 -5.45 -9.95
N TRP A 484 4.61 -5.58 -10.02
CA TRP A 484 5.42 -4.80 -10.95
C TRP A 484 5.27 -5.34 -12.38
N MET A 485 5.04 -4.39 -13.27
CA MET A 485 4.93 -4.62 -14.70
C MET A 485 6.06 -3.83 -15.34
N GLY A 486 6.93 -4.47 -16.10
CA GLY A 486 8.12 -3.84 -16.65
C GLY A 486 9.08 -3.36 -15.54
N ASN A 487 9.64 -2.17 -15.70
CA ASN A 487 10.51 -1.53 -14.71
C ASN A 487 9.88 -0.23 -14.18
N PRO A 488 9.11 -0.28 -13.08
CA PRO A 488 8.40 0.90 -12.56
C PRO A 488 9.33 1.99 -12.01
N LEU A 489 10.60 1.69 -11.77
CA LEU A 489 11.59 2.72 -11.40
C LEU A 489 11.84 3.70 -12.56
N LEU A 490 11.63 3.28 -13.80
CA LEU A 490 11.84 4.07 -15.00
C LEU A 490 10.52 4.53 -15.62
N ASP A 491 9.63 3.59 -15.88
CA ASP A 491 8.33 3.84 -16.50
C ASP A 491 7.26 3.05 -15.72
N ALA A 492 6.40 3.77 -15.03
CA ALA A 492 5.34 3.21 -14.20
C ALA A 492 4.09 2.81 -14.99
N ARG A 493 4.02 3.15 -16.29
CA ARG A 493 2.87 2.89 -17.15
C ARG A 493 2.83 1.45 -17.60
N TRP A 494 1.63 0.89 -17.66
CA TRP A 494 1.46 -0.47 -18.14
C TRP A 494 0.07 -0.71 -18.71
N SER A 495 0.01 -1.18 -19.97
CA SER A 495 -1.22 -1.68 -20.61
C SER A 495 -2.46 -0.86 -20.22
N ASN A 496 -3.47 -1.49 -19.66
CA ASN A 496 -4.76 -0.91 -19.28
C ASN A 496 -4.85 -0.49 -17.80
N TYR A 497 -3.73 -0.51 -17.07
CA TYR A 497 -3.67 -0.11 -15.66
C TYR A 497 -2.99 1.25 -15.54
N TRP A 498 -3.56 2.10 -14.69
CA TRP A 498 -2.95 3.38 -14.37
C TRP A 498 -1.64 3.21 -13.61
N SER A 499 -0.68 4.09 -13.86
CA SER A 499 0.61 4.08 -13.17
C SER A 499 0.43 4.07 -11.65
N GLY A 500 0.95 3.02 -11.00
CA GLY A 500 0.84 2.85 -9.55
C GLY A 500 -0.42 2.16 -9.06
N GLU A 501 -1.36 1.79 -9.92
CA GLU A 501 -2.51 0.99 -9.52
C GLU A 501 -2.09 -0.37 -8.96
N LEU A 502 -1.06 -0.97 -9.54
CA LEU A 502 -0.58 -2.31 -9.21
C LEU A 502 0.55 -2.33 -8.18
N PHE A 503 1.04 -1.17 -7.76
CA PHE A 503 2.15 -1.10 -6.81
C PHE A 503 2.17 0.24 -6.04
N MET A 504 2.67 0.17 -4.81
CA MET A 504 3.02 1.36 -4.00
C MET A 504 4.46 1.30 -3.47
N VAL A 505 5.04 0.11 -3.45
CA VAL A 505 6.44 -0.12 -3.08
C VAL A 505 7.19 -0.52 -4.33
N TYR A 506 8.32 0.13 -4.56
CA TYR A 506 9.17 -0.07 -5.74
C TYR A 506 10.19 -1.19 -5.56
N PRO A 507 10.78 -1.72 -6.66
CA PRO A 507 11.92 -2.63 -6.58
C PRO A 507 13.06 -2.07 -5.71
N GLY A 508 13.78 -2.95 -5.03
CA GLY A 508 14.77 -2.57 -4.01
C GLY A 508 14.13 -2.20 -2.66
N ASN A 509 12.87 -2.58 -2.42
CA ASN A 509 12.11 -2.22 -1.22
C ASN A 509 12.07 -0.70 -0.97
N ARG A 510 12.03 0.10 -2.04
CA ARG A 510 11.89 1.55 -1.93
C ARG A 510 10.45 1.93 -1.67
N SER A 511 10.27 2.85 -0.73
CA SER A 511 8.96 3.45 -0.47
C SER A 511 8.57 4.44 -1.57
N SER A 512 7.36 4.96 -1.49
CA SER A 512 6.85 6.04 -2.34
C SER A 512 6.17 7.12 -1.51
N LEU A 513 6.06 8.33 -2.07
CA LEU A 513 5.28 9.40 -1.44
C LEU A 513 3.86 8.93 -1.11
N ARG A 514 3.26 8.14 -2.01
CA ARG A 514 1.91 7.57 -1.88
C ARG A 514 1.81 6.61 -0.69
N PHE A 515 2.79 5.71 -0.54
CA PHE A 515 2.79 4.72 0.54
C PHE A 515 3.00 5.38 1.91
N GLU A 516 3.95 6.33 2.01
CA GLU A 516 4.18 7.06 3.25
C GLU A 516 2.96 7.91 3.65
N ARG A 517 2.29 8.53 2.69
CA ARG A 517 1.06 9.29 2.95
C ARG A 517 -0.13 8.40 3.31
N LEU A 518 -0.23 7.18 2.76
CA LEU A 518 -1.23 6.21 3.19
C LEU A 518 -1.04 5.85 4.66
N ILE A 519 0.20 5.57 5.07
CA ILE A 519 0.53 5.30 6.48
C ILE A 519 0.16 6.46 7.38
N ASP A 520 0.46 7.69 6.95
CA ASP A 520 0.10 8.90 7.70
C ASP A 520 -1.42 9.00 7.94
N GLY A 521 -2.21 8.70 6.90
CA GLY A 521 -3.67 8.63 7.03
C GLY A 521 -4.16 7.53 7.97
N ILE A 522 -3.54 6.34 7.91
CA ILE A 522 -3.89 5.21 8.80
C ILE A 522 -3.56 5.55 10.25
N GLN A 523 -2.42 6.19 10.52
CA GLN A 523 -2.09 6.68 11.86
C GLN A 523 -3.14 7.67 12.37
N ASP A 524 -3.62 8.57 11.52
CA ASP A 524 -4.68 9.51 11.89
C ASP A 524 -6.02 8.79 12.18
N TYR A 525 -6.37 7.74 11.40
CA TYR A 525 -7.53 6.90 11.69
C TYR A 525 -7.44 6.27 13.09
N GLU A 526 -6.32 5.67 13.44
CA GLU A 526 -6.10 5.09 14.77
C GLU A 526 -6.13 6.14 15.87
N LYS A 527 -5.53 7.30 15.63
CA LYS A 527 -5.59 8.42 16.58
C LYS A 527 -7.01 8.93 16.77
N MET A 528 -7.83 9.02 15.72
CA MET A 528 -9.25 9.39 15.82
C MET A 528 -10.02 8.39 16.67
N ARG A 529 -9.78 7.10 16.49
CA ARG A 529 -10.41 6.04 17.29
C ARG A 529 -10.06 6.19 18.79
N LEU A 530 -8.76 6.21 19.09
CA LEU A 530 -8.25 6.36 20.47
C LEU A 530 -8.65 7.70 21.12
N PHE A 531 -8.73 8.76 20.32
CA PHE A 531 -9.19 10.07 20.79
C PHE A 531 -10.65 9.98 21.27
N ARG A 532 -11.54 9.32 20.52
CA ARG A 532 -12.94 9.15 20.89
C ARG A 532 -13.14 8.35 22.17
N GLU A 533 -12.25 7.40 22.48
CA GLU A 533 -12.30 6.62 23.72
C GLU A 533 -12.05 7.48 24.99
N THR A 534 -11.34 8.60 24.85
CA THR A 534 -10.89 9.41 25.98
C THR A 534 -11.41 10.84 25.96
N ALA A 535 -11.97 11.31 24.84
CA ALA A 535 -12.48 12.66 24.69
C ALA A 535 -13.86 12.82 25.35
N ASP A 536 -14.11 13.99 25.92
CA ASP A 536 -15.45 14.41 26.30
C ASP A 536 -16.35 14.73 25.08
N ALA A 537 -17.62 15.00 25.33
CA ALA A 537 -18.58 15.30 24.27
C ALA A 537 -18.18 16.51 23.41
N ALA A 538 -17.68 17.59 24.03
CA ALA A 538 -17.32 18.80 23.32
C ALA A 538 -16.12 18.58 22.38
N ARG A 539 -15.13 17.81 22.82
CA ARG A 539 -13.96 17.46 21.99
C ARG A 539 -14.34 16.50 20.86
N THR A 540 -15.23 15.56 21.15
CA THR A 540 -15.78 14.66 20.11
C THR A 540 -16.52 15.45 19.04
N GLU A 541 -17.35 16.43 19.44
CA GLU A 541 -18.06 17.35 18.53
C GLU A 541 -17.09 18.18 17.68
N CYS A 542 -16.00 18.69 18.27
CA CYS A 542 -14.93 19.39 17.53
C CYS A 542 -14.29 18.49 16.44
N LEU A 543 -14.02 17.23 16.76
CA LEU A 543 -13.50 16.27 15.79
C LEU A 543 -14.53 16.00 14.69
N ASP A 544 -15.80 15.79 15.05
CA ASP A 544 -16.88 15.55 14.09
C ASP A 544 -17.10 16.72 13.15
N ALA A 545 -17.02 17.95 13.67
CA ALA A 545 -17.08 19.17 12.87
C ALA A 545 -15.88 19.30 11.90
N ALA A 546 -14.69 18.86 12.32
CA ALA A 546 -13.51 18.84 11.44
C ALA A 546 -13.61 17.76 10.36
N LEU A 547 -14.33 16.67 10.63
CA LEU A 547 -14.59 15.57 9.67
C LEU A 547 -15.77 15.86 8.73
N ALA A 548 -16.59 16.87 8.99
CA ALA A 548 -17.76 17.21 8.18
C ALA A 548 -17.43 17.40 6.68
N PRO A 549 -16.33 18.07 6.27
CA PRO A 549 -16.00 18.21 4.85
C PRO A 549 -15.83 16.87 4.12
N PHE A 550 -15.31 15.86 4.81
CA PHE A 550 -15.13 14.52 4.23
C PHE A 550 -16.48 13.80 4.07
N ARG A 551 -17.42 13.98 5.02
CA ARG A 551 -18.79 13.44 4.93
C ARG A 551 -19.60 14.09 3.81
N GLU A 552 -19.48 15.40 3.64
CA GLU A 552 -20.18 16.13 2.57
C GLU A 552 -19.74 15.65 1.19
N THR A 553 -18.45 15.26 1.04
CA THR A 553 -17.95 14.69 -0.21
C THR A 553 -18.68 13.39 -0.60
N LEU A 554 -19.11 12.58 0.37
CA LEU A 554 -19.83 11.33 0.12
C LEU A 554 -21.25 11.57 -0.41
N LYS A 555 -21.87 12.74 -0.13
CA LYS A 555 -23.22 13.09 -0.58
C LYS A 555 -23.27 13.59 -2.01
N VAL A 556 -22.13 13.96 -2.58
CA VAL A 556 -22.08 14.50 -3.95
C VAL A 556 -22.21 13.34 -4.93
N LYS A 557 -23.20 13.39 -5.84
CA LYS A 557 -23.42 12.35 -6.87
C LYS A 557 -22.17 12.08 -7.70
N ASP A 558 -21.41 13.12 -7.98
CA ASP A 558 -20.14 13.07 -8.70
C ASP A 558 -18.96 13.13 -7.73
N ARG A 559 -18.96 12.23 -6.75
CA ARG A 559 -17.93 12.15 -5.70
C ARG A 559 -16.54 11.82 -6.26
N TYR A 560 -16.46 11.43 -7.52
CA TYR A 560 -15.24 11.10 -8.24
C TYR A 560 -14.73 12.28 -9.09
N ASN A 561 -15.56 13.29 -9.34
CA ASN A 561 -15.13 14.50 -10.01
C ASN A 561 -14.42 15.44 -9.02
N ILE A 562 -13.17 15.83 -9.37
CA ILE A 562 -12.24 16.38 -8.40
C ILE A 562 -11.92 17.82 -8.63
N GLU A 563 -12.58 18.45 -9.51
CA GLU A 563 -12.22 19.83 -9.82
C GLU A 563 -12.07 20.75 -8.58
N ASN A 564 -12.46 20.31 -7.40
CA ASN A 564 -12.45 21.20 -6.25
C ASN A 564 -12.14 20.57 -4.88
N ARG A 565 -11.13 19.69 -4.76
CA ARG A 565 -10.71 19.15 -3.46
C ARG A 565 -9.42 19.76 -2.89
N SER A 566 -9.04 20.94 -3.35
CA SER A 566 -7.91 21.71 -2.80
C SER A 566 -8.02 22.00 -1.29
N TYR A 567 -9.22 21.85 -0.71
CA TYR A 567 -9.46 22.01 0.73
C TYR A 567 -8.98 20.81 1.57
N VAL A 568 -8.79 19.63 0.96
CA VAL A 568 -8.50 18.38 1.70
C VAL A 568 -7.21 18.46 2.53
N PRO A 569 -6.07 18.93 2.03
CA PRO A 569 -4.88 19.10 2.87
C PRO A 569 -5.11 19.97 4.10
N GLY A 570 -5.88 21.06 3.94
CA GLY A 570 -6.25 21.94 5.05
C GLY A 570 -7.20 21.27 6.06
N ALA A 571 -8.14 20.45 5.59
CA ALA A 571 -9.04 19.68 6.44
C ALA A 571 -8.27 18.60 7.23
N ILE A 572 -7.35 17.87 6.58
CA ILE A 572 -6.44 16.92 7.24
C ILE A 572 -5.63 17.64 8.34
N ALA A 573 -5.02 18.78 8.01
CA ALA A 573 -4.24 19.56 8.99
C ALA A 573 -5.08 20.00 10.19
N LYS A 574 -6.36 20.37 9.97
CA LYS A 574 -7.30 20.72 11.05
C LYS A 574 -7.57 19.52 11.97
N VAL A 575 -7.84 18.34 11.42
CA VAL A 575 -8.05 17.12 12.21
C VAL A 575 -6.78 16.79 13.01
N LYS A 576 -5.61 16.77 12.37
CA LYS A 576 -4.33 16.52 13.05
C LYS A 576 -4.13 17.48 14.24
N LYS A 577 -4.45 18.76 14.08
CA LYS A 577 -4.35 19.75 15.15
C LYS A 577 -5.23 19.38 16.36
N ILE A 578 -6.48 18.97 16.12
CA ILE A 578 -7.41 18.54 17.20
C ILE A 578 -6.85 17.29 17.92
N LEU A 579 -6.33 16.33 17.17
CA LEU A 579 -5.75 15.11 17.74
C LEU A 579 -4.51 15.37 18.61
N LEU A 580 -3.80 16.48 18.36
CA LEU A 580 -2.62 16.89 19.13
C LEU A 580 -2.98 17.71 20.38
N GLU A 581 -4.17 18.27 20.48
CA GLU A 581 -4.63 19.05 21.62
C GLU A 581 -4.76 18.18 22.89
N LYS A 582 -4.46 18.80 24.09
CA LYS A 582 -4.36 18.12 25.38
C LYS A 582 -5.70 17.60 25.89
#